data_24b1f0e800f75cd9673b45c5bbe4f5f2
#
_entry.id   24b1f0e800f75cd9673b45c5bbe4f5f2
#
_cell.length_a   1.000
_cell.length_b   1.000
_cell.length_c   1.000
_cell.angle_alpha   90.00
_cell.angle_beta   90.00
_cell.angle_gamma   90.00
#
_symmetry.space_group_name_H-M   'P 1'
#
loop_
_entity.id
_entity.type
_entity.pdbx_description
1 polymer ?
#
loop_
_entity_poly.entity_id
_entity_poly.type
_entity_poly.pdbx_seq_one_letter_code
_entity_poly.pdbx_strand_id
1 'polypeptide(L)'
;MNFALSDEQVLLREAARGSLARVKTVEAARTALENPASLPDLWPVAVEAGWPGVLIDEEHGGAGLGGFDALLVAEECGRVLASVPLLGLLPATTLLNSAGDASLPAVANGEQRPVYIPARPPSELDPDWTAEPVLGFSRVPAPQVSGESGEVTVDGHVAFVPDAPGADLLVAVGVDDDGRPVAVAVPADGDGVAVESVVRYDATRSLGHVAFTRARGRRLEVDDAAMADAWYLAHALIAAESIGAVQTCLDLSVAYAKERFTFGRAIGSYQAIKHELTEVLRRLENARGLEYYAGWAREARPEEFPLGASAARSAAGAALDFAARAMINVHGGIGATWEHDAPLFFRRAQLSRRLLGGTHDATDRVAECTMASTGAAA
;
A
#
# COMPACT_ATOMS: atom_id res chain seq x y z
N MET A 1 15.02 -8.59 -19.66
CA MET A 1 14.39 -8.67 -18.33
C MET A 1 14.37 -10.12 -17.88
N ASN A 2 14.85 -10.42 -16.68
CA ASN A 2 14.77 -11.73 -16.06
C ASN A 2 13.84 -11.61 -14.85
N PHE A 3 12.73 -12.34 -14.83
CA PHE A 3 11.78 -12.34 -13.70
C PHE A 3 12.09 -13.37 -12.61
N ALA A 4 13.18 -14.14 -12.76
CA ALA A 4 13.65 -15.00 -11.67
C ALA A 4 14.24 -14.13 -10.57
N LEU A 5 13.87 -14.41 -9.32
CA LEU A 5 14.44 -13.74 -8.17
C LEU A 5 15.92 -14.12 -8.02
N SER A 6 16.75 -13.18 -7.59
CA SER A 6 18.10 -13.46 -7.15
C SER A 6 18.10 -14.25 -5.83
N ASP A 7 19.24 -14.84 -5.48
CA ASP A 7 19.37 -15.57 -4.21
C ASP A 7 19.12 -14.63 -3.01
N GLU A 8 19.58 -13.36 -3.09
CA GLU A 8 19.35 -12.35 -2.06
C GLU A 8 17.86 -12.00 -1.94
N GLN A 9 17.15 -11.87 -3.06
CA GLN A 9 15.71 -11.61 -3.06
C GLN A 9 14.89 -12.78 -2.50
N VAL A 10 15.32 -14.01 -2.77
CA VAL A 10 14.71 -15.20 -2.13
C VAL A 10 14.93 -15.16 -0.62
N LEU A 11 16.15 -14.86 -0.16
CA LEU A 11 16.47 -14.75 1.27
C LEU A 11 15.72 -13.61 1.94
N LEU A 12 15.59 -12.44 1.29
CA LEU A 12 14.82 -11.31 1.81
C LEU A 12 13.35 -11.70 2.03
N ARG A 13 12.73 -12.36 1.06
CA ARG A 13 11.36 -12.84 1.15
C ARG A 13 11.17 -13.88 2.25
N GLU A 14 12.13 -14.83 2.40
CA GLU A 14 12.11 -15.82 3.47
C GLU A 14 12.31 -15.17 4.85
N ALA A 15 13.17 -14.19 4.98
CA ALA A 15 13.37 -13.43 6.21
C ALA A 15 12.10 -12.63 6.59
N ALA A 16 11.45 -11.97 5.62
CA ALA A 16 10.19 -11.27 5.84
C ALA A 16 9.10 -12.23 6.34
N ARG A 17 8.96 -13.39 5.69
CA ARG A 17 8.04 -14.45 6.13
C ARG A 17 8.35 -14.93 7.54
N GLY A 18 9.63 -15.13 7.88
CA GLY A 18 10.07 -15.54 9.22
C GLY A 18 9.73 -14.50 10.30
N SER A 19 9.91 -13.21 10.02
CA SER A 19 9.55 -12.11 10.93
C SER A 19 8.04 -12.07 11.18
N LEU A 20 7.24 -12.23 10.13
CA LEU A 20 5.78 -12.21 10.21
C LEU A 20 5.16 -13.47 10.83
N ALA A 21 5.81 -14.62 10.72
CA ALA A 21 5.32 -15.88 11.31
C ALA A 21 5.22 -15.83 12.84
N ARG A 22 5.98 -14.93 13.49
CA ARG A 22 5.92 -14.71 14.95
C ARG A 22 4.72 -13.88 15.38
N VAL A 23 4.07 -13.20 14.43
CA VAL A 23 2.95 -12.29 14.69
C VAL A 23 1.66 -12.93 14.18
N LYS A 24 0.72 -13.17 15.10
CA LYS A 24 -0.58 -13.76 14.77
C LYS A 24 -1.55 -12.68 14.27
N THR A 25 -1.24 -12.10 13.12
CA THR A 25 -1.96 -10.93 12.58
C THR A 25 -3.43 -11.21 12.29
N VAL A 26 -3.76 -12.38 11.73
CA VAL A 26 -5.14 -12.77 11.44
C VAL A 26 -5.97 -13.00 12.71
N GLU A 27 -5.37 -13.60 13.74
CA GLU A 27 -6.04 -13.78 15.05
C GLU A 27 -6.26 -12.42 15.73
N ALA A 28 -5.26 -11.53 15.70
CA ALA A 28 -5.37 -10.17 16.23
C ALA A 28 -6.44 -9.37 15.49
N ALA A 29 -6.51 -9.49 14.16
CA ALA A 29 -7.54 -8.85 13.35
C ALA A 29 -8.95 -9.31 13.72
N ARG A 30 -9.13 -10.61 14.03
CA ARG A 30 -10.41 -11.13 14.48
C ARG A 30 -10.84 -10.52 15.81
N THR A 31 -9.92 -10.42 16.78
CA THR A 31 -10.16 -9.75 18.06
C THR A 31 -10.45 -8.25 17.87
N ALA A 32 -9.76 -7.61 16.93
CA ALA A 32 -9.92 -6.19 16.63
C ALA A 32 -11.28 -5.84 16.00
N LEU A 33 -12.03 -6.81 15.48
CA LEU A 33 -13.41 -6.59 15.03
C LEU A 33 -14.35 -6.21 16.18
N GLU A 34 -14.10 -6.74 17.38
CA GLU A 34 -14.86 -6.43 18.59
C GLU A 34 -14.21 -5.28 19.39
N ASN A 35 -12.89 -5.24 19.38
CA ASN A 35 -12.10 -4.21 20.07
C ASN A 35 -10.97 -3.69 19.16
N PRO A 36 -11.18 -2.61 18.40
CA PRO A 36 -10.18 -2.05 17.48
C PRO A 36 -8.82 -1.74 18.11
N ALA A 37 -8.81 -1.41 19.41
CA ALA A 37 -7.57 -1.14 20.14
C ALA A 37 -6.69 -2.38 20.38
N SER A 38 -7.20 -3.58 20.09
CA SER A 38 -6.41 -4.83 20.22
C SER A 38 -5.53 -5.13 19.00
N LEU A 39 -5.62 -4.37 17.92
CA LEU A 39 -4.71 -4.52 16.79
C LEU A 39 -3.29 -4.11 17.22
N PRO A 40 -2.29 -5.01 17.11
CA PRO A 40 -0.94 -4.68 17.53
C PRO A 40 -0.32 -3.65 16.59
N ASP A 41 0.45 -2.73 17.15
CA ASP A 41 1.37 -1.93 16.35
C ASP A 41 2.54 -2.82 15.89
N LEU A 42 2.72 -2.95 14.59
CA LEU A 42 3.78 -3.76 14.00
C LEU A 42 5.04 -2.95 13.65
N TRP A 43 5.14 -1.71 14.09
CA TRP A 43 6.36 -0.91 13.94
C TRP A 43 7.60 -1.59 14.55
N PRO A 44 7.55 -2.13 15.78
CA PRO A 44 8.69 -2.84 16.35
C PRO A 44 9.15 -4.03 15.49
N VAL A 45 8.22 -4.73 14.84
CA VAL A 45 8.55 -5.84 13.92
C VAL A 45 9.25 -5.32 12.66
N ALA A 46 8.78 -4.19 12.12
CA ALA A 46 9.41 -3.56 10.98
C ALA A 46 10.83 -3.09 11.28
N VAL A 47 11.05 -2.51 12.48
CA VAL A 47 12.37 -2.04 12.94
C VAL A 47 13.33 -3.22 13.13
N GLU A 48 12.90 -4.29 13.84
CA GLU A 48 13.71 -5.51 14.03
C GLU A 48 14.13 -6.14 12.69
N ALA A 49 13.25 -6.07 11.69
CA ALA A 49 13.49 -6.61 10.36
C ALA A 49 14.26 -5.65 9.41
N GLY A 50 14.59 -4.44 9.85
CA GLY A 50 15.30 -3.43 9.06
C GLY A 50 14.47 -2.77 7.94
N TRP A 51 13.16 -2.93 7.94
CA TRP A 51 12.30 -2.41 6.86
C TRP A 51 12.22 -0.89 6.77
N PRO A 52 12.40 -0.09 7.86
CA PRO A 52 12.47 1.35 7.75
C PRO A 52 13.58 1.86 6.84
N GLY A 53 14.72 1.16 6.82
CA GLY A 53 15.88 1.52 6.01
C GLY A 53 15.94 0.90 4.61
N VAL A 54 14.92 0.12 4.18
CA VAL A 54 14.98 -0.64 2.91
C VAL A 54 15.32 0.25 1.72
N LEU A 55 14.65 1.39 1.57
CA LEU A 55 14.83 2.33 0.45
C LEU A 55 15.79 3.48 0.77
N ILE A 56 16.35 3.54 1.97
CA ILE A 56 17.30 4.59 2.37
C ILE A 56 18.70 4.18 1.95
N ASP A 57 19.44 5.14 1.39
CA ASP A 57 20.81 4.92 0.95
C ASP A 57 21.74 4.53 2.11
N GLU A 58 22.76 3.73 1.81
CA GLU A 58 23.71 3.24 2.82
C GLU A 58 24.43 4.38 3.57
N GLU A 59 24.67 5.52 2.90
CA GLU A 59 25.29 6.70 3.53
C GLU A 59 24.46 7.30 4.66
N HIS A 60 23.15 7.04 4.66
CA HIS A 60 22.21 7.44 5.70
C HIS A 60 21.84 6.30 6.65
N GLY A 61 22.55 5.16 6.59
CA GLY A 61 22.35 4.01 7.45
C GLY A 61 21.24 3.06 6.99
N GLY A 62 20.74 3.23 5.79
CA GLY A 62 19.78 2.32 5.16
C GLY A 62 20.41 1.11 4.49
N ALA A 63 19.59 0.32 3.83
CA ALA A 63 20.02 -0.88 3.10
C ALA A 63 20.26 -0.62 1.60
N GLY A 64 19.85 0.52 1.06
CA GLY A 64 19.98 0.90 -0.34
C GLY A 64 19.34 -0.08 -1.32
N LEU A 65 18.28 -0.80 -0.88
CA LEU A 65 17.59 -1.76 -1.73
C LEU A 65 16.62 -1.07 -2.69
N GLY A 66 16.24 -1.78 -3.75
CA GLY A 66 15.32 -1.26 -4.76
C GLY A 66 13.84 -1.36 -4.39
N GLY A 67 13.02 -0.69 -5.20
CA GLY A 67 11.56 -0.77 -5.05
C GLY A 67 11.04 -2.18 -5.23
N PHE A 68 11.63 -2.99 -6.11
CA PHE A 68 11.25 -4.39 -6.26
C PHE A 68 11.44 -5.21 -4.98
N ASP A 69 12.53 -4.98 -4.24
CA ASP A 69 12.78 -5.65 -2.96
C ASP A 69 11.75 -5.24 -1.91
N ALA A 70 11.37 -3.96 -1.88
CA ALA A 70 10.28 -3.47 -1.02
C ALA A 70 8.93 -4.12 -1.35
N LEU A 71 8.63 -4.37 -2.64
CA LEU A 71 7.42 -5.08 -3.05
C LEU A 71 7.39 -6.53 -2.59
N LEU A 72 8.53 -7.23 -2.60
CA LEU A 72 8.63 -8.59 -2.07
C LEU A 72 8.29 -8.66 -0.57
N VAL A 73 8.73 -7.68 0.22
CA VAL A 73 8.35 -7.57 1.65
C VAL A 73 6.85 -7.30 1.79
N ALA A 74 6.30 -6.39 0.99
CA ALA A 74 4.86 -6.07 1.01
C ALA A 74 3.99 -7.25 0.59
N GLU A 75 4.42 -8.09 -0.37
CA GLU A 75 3.74 -9.33 -0.74
C GLU A 75 3.62 -10.27 0.48
N GLU A 76 4.69 -10.47 1.23
CA GLU A 76 4.64 -11.32 2.44
C GLU A 76 3.76 -10.73 3.55
N CYS A 77 3.73 -9.40 3.71
CA CYS A 77 2.77 -8.73 4.61
C CYS A 77 1.33 -8.99 4.19
N GLY A 78 1.04 -8.95 2.90
CA GLY A 78 -0.27 -9.23 2.33
C GLY A 78 -0.74 -10.67 2.59
N ARG A 79 0.15 -11.65 2.53
CA ARG A 79 -0.15 -13.07 2.78
C ARG A 79 -0.81 -13.31 4.14
N VAL A 80 -0.44 -12.54 5.15
CA VAL A 80 -0.93 -12.69 6.52
C VAL A 80 -1.75 -11.51 7.01
N LEU A 81 -2.17 -10.62 6.10
CA LEU A 81 -2.91 -9.40 6.40
C LEU A 81 -2.24 -8.53 7.48
N ALA A 82 -0.90 -8.50 7.51
CA ALA A 82 -0.17 -7.73 8.48
C ALA A 82 -0.38 -6.22 8.27
N SER A 83 -0.64 -5.48 9.35
CA SER A 83 -0.73 -4.02 9.34
C SER A 83 0.63 -3.36 9.61
N VAL A 84 1.68 -3.85 8.93
CA VAL A 84 2.98 -3.18 8.93
C VAL A 84 2.83 -1.86 8.17
N PRO A 85 3.35 -0.73 8.71
CA PRO A 85 3.07 0.60 8.15
C PRO A 85 3.87 0.92 6.88
N LEU A 86 4.01 -0.03 5.94
CA LEU A 86 4.80 0.14 4.72
C LEU A 86 4.17 1.13 3.73
N LEU A 87 2.84 1.25 3.71
CA LEU A 87 2.15 2.16 2.79
C LEU A 87 2.36 3.63 3.14
N GLY A 88 2.50 3.93 4.43
CA GLY A 88 2.87 5.27 4.88
C GLY A 88 4.38 5.49 4.79
N LEU A 89 5.16 4.52 5.24
CA LEU A 89 6.61 4.59 5.39
C LEU A 89 7.36 4.77 4.06
N LEU A 90 7.21 3.82 3.14
CA LEU A 90 8.11 3.74 1.99
C LEU A 90 7.93 4.90 0.98
N PRO A 91 6.71 5.37 0.67
CA PRO A 91 6.57 6.56 -0.15
C PRO A 91 7.07 7.84 0.55
N ALA A 92 6.90 7.95 1.87
CA ALA A 92 7.49 9.05 2.64
C ALA A 92 9.02 9.02 2.58
N THR A 93 9.60 7.85 2.77
CA THR A 93 11.06 7.63 2.68
C THR A 93 11.60 8.02 1.30
N THR A 94 10.87 7.71 0.22
CA THR A 94 11.25 8.11 -1.15
C THR A 94 11.40 9.63 -1.26
N LEU A 95 10.45 10.41 -0.73
CA LEU A 95 10.51 11.87 -0.75
C LEU A 95 11.64 12.40 0.14
N LEU A 96 11.82 11.85 1.33
CA LEU A 96 12.89 12.24 2.24
C LEU A 96 14.27 11.94 1.64
N ASN A 97 14.44 10.78 1.01
CA ASN A 97 15.69 10.37 0.36
C ASN A 97 16.01 11.28 -0.83
N SER A 98 15.03 11.58 -1.68
CA SER A 98 15.18 12.51 -2.80
C SER A 98 15.57 13.93 -2.35
N ALA A 99 15.10 14.37 -1.19
CA ALA A 99 15.44 15.66 -0.60
C ALA A 99 16.79 15.66 0.14
N GLY A 100 17.43 14.54 0.35
CA GLY A 100 18.61 14.41 1.23
C GLY A 100 18.31 14.86 2.67
N ASP A 101 17.15 14.46 3.18
CA ASP A 101 16.60 14.98 4.44
C ASP A 101 17.37 14.50 5.67
N ALA A 102 17.61 15.43 6.62
CA ALA A 102 18.37 15.15 7.83
C ALA A 102 17.71 14.10 8.76
N SER A 103 16.43 13.77 8.57
CA SER A 103 15.73 12.73 9.34
C SER A 103 16.05 11.30 8.90
N LEU A 104 16.66 11.10 7.74
CA LEU A 104 16.91 9.78 7.16
C LEU A 104 17.62 8.79 8.10
N PRO A 105 18.68 9.17 8.85
CA PRO A 105 19.30 8.23 9.81
C PRO A 105 18.36 7.80 10.92
N ALA A 106 17.51 8.71 11.44
CA ALA A 106 16.55 8.39 12.48
C ALA A 106 15.40 7.52 11.93
N VAL A 107 15.05 7.67 10.67
CA VAL A 107 14.09 6.80 9.97
C VAL A 107 14.71 5.42 9.75
N ALA A 108 15.92 5.34 9.23
CA ALA A 108 16.58 4.08 8.91
C ALA A 108 16.73 3.16 10.14
N ASN A 109 17.04 3.74 11.29
CA ASN A 109 17.19 2.98 12.55
C ASN A 109 15.86 2.78 13.32
N GLY A 110 14.75 3.32 12.80
CA GLY A 110 13.42 3.16 13.39
C GLY A 110 13.09 4.08 14.56
N GLU A 111 13.93 5.07 14.85
CA GLU A 111 13.69 6.09 15.89
C GLU A 111 12.58 7.08 15.47
N GLN A 112 12.39 7.27 14.16
CA GLN A 112 11.35 8.14 13.61
C GLN A 112 10.52 7.39 12.57
N ARG A 113 9.19 7.46 12.72
CA ARG A 113 8.22 6.82 11.84
C ARG A 113 7.58 7.85 10.90
N PRO A 114 8.08 7.99 9.65
CA PRO A 114 7.45 8.88 8.68
C PRO A 114 6.23 8.22 8.06
N VAL A 115 5.24 9.05 7.71
CA VAL A 115 4.04 8.62 7.01
C VAL A 115 3.74 9.56 5.86
N TYR A 116 3.52 8.99 4.70
CA TYR A 116 3.12 9.69 3.48
C TYR A 116 1.66 10.15 3.55
N ILE A 117 1.45 11.44 3.37
CA ILE A 117 0.13 12.02 3.21
C ILE A 117 -0.14 12.17 1.70
N PRO A 118 -0.96 11.28 1.13
CA PRO A 118 -1.03 11.10 -0.31
C PRO A 118 -1.71 12.25 -1.04
N ALA A 119 -1.11 12.63 -2.17
CA ALA A 119 -1.76 13.41 -3.21
C ALA A 119 -1.32 12.89 -4.58
N ARG A 120 -2.12 13.07 -5.60
CA ARG A 120 -1.79 12.67 -6.97
C ARG A 120 -0.51 13.35 -7.45
N PRO A 121 0.20 12.73 -8.43
CA PRO A 121 1.37 13.34 -9.03
C PRO A 121 1.07 14.72 -9.64
N PRO A 122 2.08 15.60 -9.73
CA PRO A 122 1.90 16.97 -10.17
C PRO A 122 1.19 17.16 -11.52
N SER A 123 1.53 16.36 -12.53
CA SER A 123 0.91 16.42 -13.85
C SER A 123 -0.54 15.93 -13.90
N GLU A 124 -1.01 15.31 -12.83
CA GLU A 124 -2.33 14.70 -12.69
C GLU A 124 -3.04 15.21 -11.44
N LEU A 125 -2.48 16.22 -10.80
CA LEU A 125 -3.01 16.76 -9.56
C LEU A 125 -4.39 17.38 -9.82
N ASP A 126 -5.41 16.69 -9.33
CA ASP A 126 -6.76 17.19 -9.25
C ASP A 126 -6.88 17.96 -7.92
N PRO A 127 -7.21 19.26 -7.93
CA PRO A 127 -7.36 20.03 -6.70
C PRO A 127 -8.41 19.44 -5.74
N ASP A 128 -9.37 18.70 -6.27
CA ASP A 128 -10.43 18.05 -5.49
C ASP A 128 -10.16 16.56 -5.26
N TRP A 129 -8.91 16.15 -5.21
CA TRP A 129 -8.52 14.76 -5.11
C TRP A 129 -8.77 14.12 -3.74
N THR A 130 -8.57 14.85 -2.64
CA THR A 130 -8.73 14.29 -1.29
C THR A 130 -10.20 14.10 -0.94
N ALA A 131 -10.52 13.03 -0.19
CA ALA A 131 -11.90 12.75 0.23
C ALA A 131 -12.28 13.53 1.47
N GLU A 132 -13.54 13.93 1.56
CA GLU A 132 -14.10 14.54 2.77
C GLU A 132 -14.17 13.51 3.92
N PRO A 133 -13.64 13.83 5.13
CA PRO A 133 -13.64 12.90 6.26
C PRO A 133 -15.03 12.43 6.69
N VAL A 134 -16.01 13.32 6.73
CA VAL A 134 -17.34 13.03 7.27
C VAL A 134 -18.17 12.18 6.31
N LEU A 135 -18.25 12.57 5.05
CA LEU A 135 -19.08 11.89 4.05
C LEU A 135 -18.32 10.81 3.29
N GLY A 136 -17.03 11.01 3.04
CA GLY A 136 -16.17 10.07 2.28
C GLY A 136 -16.55 9.96 0.79
N PHE A 137 -17.44 10.81 0.30
CA PHE A 137 -17.93 10.81 -1.09
C PHE A 137 -17.47 12.04 -1.86
N SER A 138 -17.42 13.19 -1.16
CA SER A 138 -16.97 14.44 -1.76
C SER A 138 -15.45 14.46 -1.84
N ARG A 139 -14.94 15.11 -2.88
CA ARG A 139 -13.52 15.42 -3.03
C ARG A 139 -13.28 16.82 -2.48
N VAL A 140 -12.09 17.03 -1.92
CA VAL A 140 -11.65 18.32 -1.39
C VAL A 140 -10.26 18.64 -1.91
N PRO A 141 -9.85 19.91 -1.95
CA PRO A 141 -8.53 20.32 -2.41
C PRO A 141 -7.41 19.65 -1.60
N ALA A 142 -6.25 19.48 -2.23
CA ALA A 142 -5.03 19.12 -1.54
C ALA A 142 -4.68 20.21 -0.49
N PRO A 143 -3.92 19.86 0.57
CA PRO A 143 -3.50 20.83 1.56
C PRO A 143 -2.79 22.02 0.92
N GLN A 144 -3.10 23.24 1.37
CA GLN A 144 -2.46 24.47 0.95
C GLN A 144 -1.16 24.66 1.72
N VAL A 145 -0.10 25.00 1.02
CA VAL A 145 1.23 25.28 1.60
C VAL A 145 1.58 26.73 1.35
N SER A 146 1.81 27.49 2.41
CA SER A 146 2.19 28.91 2.33
C SER A 146 3.60 29.15 2.84
N GLY A 147 4.40 29.88 2.07
CA GLY A 147 5.83 30.16 2.32
C GLY A 147 6.69 29.69 1.14
N GLU A 148 7.77 30.46 0.86
CA GLU A 148 8.56 30.25 -0.35
C GLU A 148 9.66 29.18 -0.19
N SER A 149 10.28 29.08 0.98
CA SER A 149 11.39 28.14 1.24
C SER A 149 11.59 27.90 2.74
N GLY A 150 12.24 26.79 3.07
CA GLY A 150 12.58 26.45 4.46
C GLY A 150 11.36 26.12 5.29
N GLU A 151 11.05 26.90 6.30
CA GLU A 151 9.87 26.72 7.17
C GLU A 151 8.62 27.29 6.48
N VAL A 152 7.61 26.44 6.33
CA VAL A 152 6.32 26.75 5.69
C VAL A 152 5.16 26.42 6.61
N THR A 153 3.96 26.89 6.26
CA THR A 153 2.71 26.49 6.94
C THR A 153 1.83 25.67 6.02
N VAL A 154 1.15 24.68 6.61
CA VAL A 154 0.24 23.76 5.92
C VAL A 154 -1.17 23.93 6.49
N ASP A 155 -2.16 24.09 5.62
CA ASP A 155 -3.59 24.14 5.95
C ASP A 155 -4.37 23.17 5.08
N GLY A 156 -5.32 22.45 5.69
CA GLY A 156 -6.19 21.52 4.96
C GLY A 156 -6.35 20.18 5.67
N HIS A 157 -6.94 19.22 4.98
CA HIS A 157 -7.09 17.88 5.53
C HIS A 157 -7.01 16.80 4.47
N VAL A 158 -6.59 15.60 4.88
CA VAL A 158 -6.56 14.39 4.04
C VAL A 158 -7.22 13.25 4.79
N ALA A 159 -8.21 12.62 4.17
CA ALA A 159 -8.95 11.52 4.77
C ALA A 159 -8.37 10.16 4.38
N PHE A 160 -8.54 9.19 5.27
CA PHE A 160 -8.20 7.77 5.05
C PHE A 160 -6.74 7.53 4.69
N VAL A 161 -5.86 8.27 5.37
CA VAL A 161 -4.41 8.14 5.22
C VAL A 161 -3.96 6.81 5.85
N PRO A 162 -3.35 5.90 5.06
CA PRO A 162 -2.78 4.69 5.60
C PRO A 162 -1.69 5.00 6.62
N ASP A 163 -1.70 4.26 7.73
CA ASP A 163 -0.64 4.26 8.75
C ASP A 163 -0.45 5.58 9.51
N ALA A 164 -1.30 6.60 9.30
CA ALA A 164 -1.17 7.90 9.97
C ALA A 164 -1.21 7.83 11.51
N PRO A 165 -2.03 6.97 12.16
CA PRO A 165 -1.94 6.80 13.60
C PRO A 165 -0.58 6.22 14.03
N GLY A 166 0.10 6.90 14.95
CA GLY A 166 1.43 6.52 15.44
C GLY A 166 2.58 7.06 14.59
N ALA A 167 2.34 7.95 13.65
CA ALA A 167 3.38 8.67 12.93
C ALA A 167 4.10 9.67 13.85
N ASP A 168 5.41 9.85 13.64
CA ASP A 168 6.21 10.93 14.24
C ASP A 168 6.43 12.07 13.25
N LEU A 169 6.42 11.76 11.95
CA LEU A 169 6.64 12.70 10.86
C LEU A 169 5.60 12.47 9.76
N LEU A 170 4.91 13.52 9.34
CA LEU A 170 3.99 13.50 8.21
C LEU A 170 4.68 14.10 7.01
N VAL A 171 4.84 13.33 5.93
CA VAL A 171 5.40 13.79 4.67
C VAL A 171 4.24 14.05 3.71
N ALA A 172 3.81 15.31 3.67
CA ALA A 172 2.62 15.71 2.92
C ALA A 172 2.98 16.30 1.55
N VAL A 173 2.17 15.96 0.56
CA VAL A 173 2.14 16.68 -0.71
C VAL A 173 0.94 17.62 -0.69
N GLY A 174 1.16 18.89 -0.97
CA GLY A 174 0.17 19.94 -1.05
C GLY A 174 0.40 20.84 -2.26
N VAL A 175 -0.29 21.96 -2.31
CA VAL A 175 -0.13 22.99 -3.34
C VAL A 175 0.29 24.31 -2.73
N ASP A 176 1.23 25.01 -3.36
CA ASP A 176 1.65 26.35 -2.94
C ASP A 176 0.66 27.44 -3.43
N ASP A 177 0.95 28.71 -3.08
CA ASP A 177 0.13 29.85 -3.43
C ASP A 177 0.04 30.09 -4.97
N ASP A 178 0.98 29.53 -5.74
CA ASP A 178 0.97 29.54 -7.21
C ASP A 178 0.24 28.31 -7.81
N GLY A 179 -0.29 27.43 -6.98
CA GLY A 179 -0.94 26.17 -7.39
C GLY A 179 0.05 25.08 -7.81
N ARG A 180 1.34 25.20 -7.45
CA ARG A 180 2.35 24.18 -7.75
C ARG A 180 2.39 23.13 -6.63
N PRO A 181 2.57 21.86 -6.97
CA PRO A 181 2.72 20.82 -5.96
C PRO A 181 4.04 20.98 -5.21
N VAL A 182 3.98 20.78 -3.91
CA VAL A 182 5.13 20.86 -3.01
C VAL A 182 5.06 19.75 -1.97
N ALA A 183 6.20 19.18 -1.59
CA ALA A 183 6.30 18.23 -0.51
C ALA A 183 6.80 18.94 0.76
N VAL A 184 6.23 18.56 1.91
CA VAL A 184 6.51 19.16 3.21
C VAL A 184 6.61 18.09 4.28
N ALA A 185 7.65 18.13 5.09
CA ALA A 185 7.80 17.33 6.29
C ALA A 185 7.24 18.09 7.50
N VAL A 186 6.23 17.54 8.16
CA VAL A 186 5.51 18.15 9.29
C VAL A 186 5.60 17.23 10.49
N PRO A 187 6.11 17.67 11.67
CA PRO A 187 6.05 16.89 12.89
C PRO A 187 4.61 16.52 13.25
N ALA A 188 4.35 15.25 13.54
CA ALA A 188 2.98 14.78 13.80
C ALA A 188 2.42 15.28 15.13
N ASP A 189 3.27 15.63 16.07
CA ASP A 189 2.95 16.24 17.37
C ASP A 189 3.00 17.79 17.34
N GLY A 190 3.20 18.39 16.14
CA GLY A 190 3.30 19.83 15.96
C GLY A 190 2.00 20.57 16.23
N ASP A 191 2.13 21.84 16.62
CA ASP A 191 0.97 22.73 16.77
C ASP A 191 0.19 22.82 15.47
N GLY A 192 -1.13 22.66 15.55
CA GLY A 192 -2.03 22.70 14.39
C GLY A 192 -2.13 21.39 13.61
N VAL A 193 -1.52 20.29 14.09
CA VAL A 193 -1.68 18.95 13.52
C VAL A 193 -2.66 18.15 14.33
N ALA A 194 -3.60 17.48 13.66
CA ALA A 194 -4.48 16.50 14.28
C ALA A 194 -4.54 15.23 13.46
N VAL A 195 -4.31 14.09 14.12
CA VAL A 195 -4.44 12.74 13.52
C VAL A 195 -5.55 12.00 14.26
N GLU A 196 -6.66 11.75 13.58
CA GLU A 196 -7.80 11.01 14.12
C GLU A 196 -7.80 9.59 13.58
N SER A 197 -7.75 8.59 14.47
CA SER A 197 -7.84 7.17 14.07
C SER A 197 -9.21 6.83 13.51
N VAL A 198 -9.25 6.13 12.38
CA VAL A 198 -10.48 5.74 11.69
C VAL A 198 -10.75 4.26 11.86
N VAL A 199 -11.86 3.91 12.48
CA VAL A 199 -12.34 2.53 12.56
C VAL A 199 -13.12 2.19 11.30
N ARG A 200 -12.68 1.16 10.59
CA ARG A 200 -13.31 0.66 9.37
C ARG A 200 -13.66 -0.82 9.48
N TYR A 201 -14.41 -1.30 8.50
CA TYR A 201 -14.79 -2.71 8.42
C TYR A 201 -13.61 -3.67 8.19
N ASP A 202 -12.46 -3.19 7.67
CA ASP A 202 -11.19 -3.91 7.67
C ASP A 202 -10.38 -3.53 8.91
N ALA A 203 -10.40 -4.38 9.93
CA ALA A 203 -9.64 -4.19 11.16
C ALA A 203 -8.16 -4.52 11.02
N THR A 204 -7.72 -5.00 9.84
CA THR A 204 -6.32 -5.36 9.60
C THR A 204 -5.47 -4.21 9.06
N ARG A 205 -6.02 -2.98 8.98
CA ARG A 205 -5.32 -1.81 8.47
C ARG A 205 -5.55 -0.60 9.36
N SER A 206 -4.44 0.07 9.71
CA SER A 206 -4.47 1.37 10.37
C SER A 206 -4.77 2.46 9.36
N LEU A 207 -5.72 3.34 9.68
CA LEU A 207 -6.09 4.51 8.89
C LEU A 207 -6.32 5.71 9.81
N GLY A 208 -6.01 6.90 9.32
CA GLY A 208 -6.32 8.15 10.01
C GLY A 208 -6.89 9.23 9.10
N HIS A 209 -7.60 10.17 9.69
CA HIS A 209 -7.81 11.49 9.12
C HIS A 209 -6.72 12.42 9.63
N VAL A 210 -6.09 13.16 8.73
CA VAL A 210 -5.05 14.14 9.07
C VAL A 210 -5.55 15.52 8.75
N ALA A 211 -5.55 16.41 9.74
CA ALA A 211 -5.90 17.81 9.57
C ALA A 211 -4.73 18.71 9.95
N PHE A 212 -4.53 19.74 9.13
CA PHE A 212 -3.54 20.77 9.31
C PHE A 212 -4.25 22.13 9.49
N THR A 213 -3.90 22.87 10.52
CA THR A 213 -4.40 24.22 10.80
C THR A 213 -3.21 25.13 11.06
N ARG A 214 -2.68 25.75 10.04
CA ARG A 214 -1.43 26.51 10.07
C ARG A 214 -0.29 25.70 10.73
N ALA A 215 -0.26 24.41 10.41
CA ALA A 215 0.78 23.52 10.92
C ALA A 215 2.13 23.89 10.33
N ARG A 216 3.15 24.01 11.20
CA ARG A 216 4.51 24.31 10.72
C ARG A 216 5.17 23.08 10.16
N GLY A 217 5.79 23.23 9.00
CA GLY A 217 6.54 22.17 8.35
C GLY A 217 7.77 22.71 7.64
N ARG A 218 8.61 21.78 7.24
CA ARG A 218 9.80 22.07 6.44
C ARG A 218 9.55 21.63 5.00
N ARG A 219 9.68 22.58 4.05
CA ARG A 219 9.61 22.27 2.62
C ARG A 219 10.73 21.32 2.24
N LEU A 220 10.39 20.28 1.49
CA LEU A 220 11.34 19.34 0.92
C LEU A 220 11.69 19.80 -0.51
N GLU A 221 12.98 19.86 -0.80
CA GLU A 221 13.47 20.24 -2.13
C GLU A 221 13.43 18.99 -3.03
N VAL A 222 12.25 18.69 -3.58
CA VAL A 222 12.00 17.57 -4.47
C VAL A 222 11.32 18.06 -5.75
N ASP A 223 11.54 17.34 -6.84
CA ASP A 223 10.89 17.62 -8.12
C ASP A 223 9.56 16.82 -8.28
N ASP A 224 8.86 17.11 -9.37
CA ASP A 224 7.61 16.47 -9.71
C ASP A 224 7.78 14.96 -9.92
N ALA A 225 8.96 14.53 -10.40
CA ALA A 225 9.24 13.11 -10.63
C ALA A 225 9.33 12.32 -9.31
N ALA A 226 9.96 12.90 -8.28
CA ALA A 226 10.03 12.28 -6.95
C ALA A 226 8.65 12.18 -6.30
N MET A 227 7.79 13.20 -6.47
CA MET A 227 6.41 13.14 -5.96
C MET A 227 5.57 12.10 -6.69
N ALA A 228 5.75 11.98 -8.01
CA ALA A 228 5.11 10.93 -8.80
C ALA A 228 5.62 9.53 -8.40
N ASP A 229 6.93 9.35 -8.18
CA ASP A 229 7.52 8.09 -7.73
C ASP A 229 6.93 7.63 -6.39
N ALA A 230 6.79 8.53 -5.42
CA ALA A 230 6.16 8.23 -4.13
C ALA A 230 4.70 7.75 -4.29
N TRP A 231 3.92 8.42 -5.15
CA TRP A 231 2.53 8.04 -5.44
C TRP A 231 2.43 6.66 -6.08
N TYR A 232 3.21 6.41 -7.13
CA TYR A 232 3.16 5.14 -7.85
C TYR A 232 3.78 3.99 -7.05
N LEU A 233 4.75 4.28 -6.17
CA LEU A 233 5.25 3.30 -5.22
C LEU A 233 4.15 2.87 -4.24
N ALA A 234 3.34 3.80 -3.73
CA ALA A 234 2.19 3.45 -2.88
C ALA A 234 1.18 2.56 -3.63
N HIS A 235 0.95 2.79 -4.92
CA HIS A 235 0.11 1.93 -5.76
C HIS A 235 0.71 0.53 -5.93
N ALA A 236 2.00 0.43 -6.20
CA ALA A 236 2.71 -0.84 -6.34
C ALA A 236 2.72 -1.64 -5.03
N LEU A 237 2.90 -0.99 -3.88
CA LEU A 237 2.83 -1.62 -2.56
C LEU A 237 1.44 -2.21 -2.27
N ILE A 238 0.35 -1.49 -2.58
CA ILE A 238 -1.00 -2.04 -2.43
C ILE A 238 -1.22 -3.23 -3.39
N ALA A 239 -0.65 -3.19 -4.59
CA ALA A 239 -0.70 -4.32 -5.52
C ALA A 239 0.03 -5.54 -4.94
N ALA A 240 1.25 -5.38 -4.43
CA ALA A 240 2.04 -6.43 -3.80
C ALA A 240 1.32 -7.06 -2.60
N GLU A 241 0.82 -6.26 -1.66
CA GLU A 241 -0.01 -6.78 -0.56
C GLU A 241 -1.25 -7.55 -1.06
N SER A 242 -1.89 -7.04 -2.13
CA SER A 242 -3.06 -7.71 -2.70
C SER A 242 -2.68 -9.07 -3.30
N ILE A 243 -1.54 -9.18 -3.98
CA ILE A 243 -1.00 -10.41 -4.55
C ILE A 243 -0.72 -11.43 -3.46
N GLY A 244 -0.06 -11.01 -2.38
CA GLY A 244 0.16 -11.88 -1.21
C GLY A 244 -1.14 -12.41 -0.62
N ALA A 245 -2.16 -11.56 -0.48
CA ALA A 245 -3.47 -11.97 0.01
C ALA A 245 -4.19 -12.94 -0.96
N VAL A 246 -4.10 -12.72 -2.28
CA VAL A 246 -4.64 -13.67 -3.29
C VAL A 246 -3.97 -15.03 -3.18
N GLN A 247 -2.65 -15.07 -3.00
CA GLN A 247 -1.92 -16.33 -2.82
C GLN A 247 -2.47 -17.11 -1.62
N THR A 248 -2.69 -16.45 -0.49
CA THR A 248 -3.25 -17.12 0.71
C THR A 248 -4.70 -17.56 0.50
N CYS A 249 -5.52 -16.75 -0.17
CA CYS A 249 -6.88 -17.17 -0.53
C CYS A 249 -6.86 -18.45 -1.39
N LEU A 250 -5.93 -18.54 -2.34
CA LEU A 250 -5.77 -19.72 -3.20
C LEU A 250 -5.29 -20.93 -2.39
N ASP A 251 -4.22 -20.77 -1.60
CA ASP A 251 -3.62 -21.87 -0.83
C ASP A 251 -4.62 -22.50 0.13
N LEU A 252 -5.36 -21.69 0.91
CA LEU A 252 -6.38 -22.16 1.85
C LEU A 252 -7.57 -22.82 1.14
N SER A 253 -7.99 -22.24 0.00
CA SER A 253 -9.09 -22.82 -0.78
C SER A 253 -8.71 -24.16 -1.41
N VAL A 254 -7.48 -24.30 -1.91
CA VAL A 254 -6.97 -25.57 -2.46
C VAL A 254 -6.83 -26.62 -1.38
N ALA A 255 -6.31 -26.26 -0.19
CA ALA A 255 -6.21 -27.18 0.94
C ALA A 255 -7.58 -27.69 1.34
N TYR A 256 -8.53 -26.79 1.59
CA TYR A 256 -9.90 -27.16 1.95
C TYR A 256 -10.58 -28.01 0.88
N ALA A 257 -10.41 -27.68 -0.41
CA ALA A 257 -11.00 -28.42 -1.51
C ALA A 257 -10.48 -29.87 -1.63
N LYS A 258 -9.28 -30.19 -1.13
CA LYS A 258 -8.73 -31.52 -1.05
C LYS A 258 -9.26 -32.31 0.14
N GLU A 259 -9.57 -31.66 1.26
CA GLU A 259 -9.95 -32.27 2.53
C GLU A 259 -11.47 -32.39 2.71
N ARG A 260 -12.24 -31.45 2.16
CA ARG A 260 -13.71 -31.45 2.31
C ARG A 260 -14.38 -32.45 1.35
N PHE A 261 -15.12 -33.39 1.88
CA PHE A 261 -15.89 -34.36 1.11
C PHE A 261 -17.37 -33.99 1.05
N THR A 262 -17.99 -34.18 -0.12
CA THR A 262 -19.44 -34.12 -0.32
C THR A 262 -19.83 -35.07 -1.43
N PHE A 263 -20.98 -35.74 -1.31
CA PHE A 263 -21.42 -36.78 -2.24
C PHE A 263 -20.36 -37.87 -2.49
N GLY A 264 -19.63 -38.28 -1.45
CA GLY A 264 -18.66 -39.37 -1.49
C GLY A 264 -17.29 -39.07 -2.09
N ARG A 265 -16.99 -37.80 -2.41
CA ARG A 265 -15.69 -37.41 -2.94
C ARG A 265 -15.29 -36.01 -2.50
N ALA A 266 -13.99 -35.70 -2.59
CA ALA A 266 -13.46 -34.37 -2.28
C ALA A 266 -14.09 -33.32 -3.20
N ILE A 267 -14.42 -32.13 -2.65
CA ILE A 267 -15.06 -31.07 -3.43
C ILE A 267 -14.14 -30.57 -4.56
N GLY A 268 -12.82 -30.61 -4.39
CA GLY A 268 -11.85 -30.29 -5.43
C GLY A 268 -11.87 -31.24 -6.65
N SER A 269 -12.61 -32.37 -6.60
CA SER A 269 -12.83 -33.23 -7.75
C SER A 269 -13.86 -32.68 -8.74
N TYR A 270 -14.70 -31.72 -8.31
CA TYR A 270 -15.73 -31.11 -9.17
C TYR A 270 -15.12 -30.05 -10.08
N GLN A 271 -15.52 -30.05 -11.35
CA GLN A 271 -14.98 -29.12 -12.34
C GLN A 271 -15.25 -27.65 -11.98
N ALA A 272 -16.42 -27.33 -11.40
CA ALA A 272 -16.76 -25.98 -11.00
C ALA A 272 -15.71 -25.40 -10.04
N ILE A 273 -15.32 -26.17 -9.01
CA ILE A 273 -14.29 -25.76 -8.04
C ILE A 273 -12.91 -25.65 -8.71
N LYS A 274 -12.55 -26.62 -9.56
CA LYS A 274 -11.27 -26.56 -10.30
C LYS A 274 -11.17 -25.33 -11.19
N HIS A 275 -12.22 -25.00 -11.94
CA HIS A 275 -12.22 -23.86 -12.84
C HIS A 275 -12.14 -22.54 -12.06
N GLU A 276 -12.87 -22.40 -10.95
CA GLU A 276 -12.82 -21.22 -10.08
C GLU A 276 -11.42 -21.02 -9.51
N LEU A 277 -10.79 -22.05 -8.95
CA LEU A 277 -9.44 -21.97 -8.39
C LEU A 277 -8.36 -21.75 -9.47
N THR A 278 -8.54 -22.31 -10.67
CA THR A 278 -7.66 -22.05 -11.81
C THR A 278 -7.76 -20.59 -12.26
N GLU A 279 -8.94 -19.99 -12.22
CA GLU A 279 -9.13 -18.57 -12.54
C GLU A 279 -8.49 -17.67 -11.48
N VAL A 280 -8.53 -18.05 -10.18
CA VAL A 280 -7.77 -17.36 -9.12
C VAL A 280 -6.28 -17.39 -9.44
N LEU A 281 -5.72 -18.58 -9.75
CA LEU A 281 -4.31 -18.73 -10.11
C LEU A 281 -3.93 -17.88 -11.33
N ARG A 282 -4.73 -17.91 -12.38
CA ARG A 282 -4.48 -17.12 -13.60
C ARG A 282 -4.42 -15.61 -13.30
N ARG A 283 -5.35 -15.11 -12.47
CA ARG A 283 -5.37 -13.69 -12.07
C ARG A 283 -4.18 -13.35 -11.19
N LEU A 284 -3.80 -14.24 -10.28
CA LEU A 284 -2.64 -14.10 -9.44
C LEU A 284 -1.36 -13.93 -10.25
N GLU A 285 -1.10 -14.86 -11.17
CA GLU A 285 0.13 -14.85 -11.98
C GLU A 285 0.17 -13.64 -12.93
N ASN A 286 -0.98 -13.25 -13.49
CA ASN A 286 -1.05 -12.03 -14.29
C ASN A 286 -0.72 -10.76 -13.46
N ALA A 287 -1.28 -10.63 -12.27
CA ALA A 287 -1.02 -9.49 -11.38
C ALA A 287 0.45 -9.47 -10.90
N ARG A 288 1.01 -10.65 -10.55
CA ARG A 288 2.42 -10.79 -10.15
C ARG A 288 3.37 -10.41 -11.29
N GLY A 289 3.10 -10.82 -12.52
CA GLY A 289 3.91 -10.41 -13.66
C GLY A 289 3.93 -8.89 -13.87
N LEU A 290 2.81 -8.22 -13.67
CA LEU A 290 2.71 -6.76 -13.75
C LEU A 290 3.42 -6.06 -12.57
N GLU A 291 3.33 -6.61 -11.36
CA GLU A 291 4.06 -6.12 -10.19
C GLU A 291 5.57 -6.21 -10.39
N TYR A 292 6.06 -7.36 -10.85
CA TYR A 292 7.48 -7.56 -11.14
C TYR A 292 7.98 -6.61 -12.21
N TYR A 293 7.14 -6.36 -13.22
CA TYR A 293 7.44 -5.34 -14.21
C TYR A 293 7.51 -3.94 -13.59
N ALA A 294 6.55 -3.57 -12.74
CA ALA A 294 6.53 -2.28 -12.08
C ALA A 294 7.76 -2.08 -11.18
N GLY A 295 8.11 -3.08 -10.35
CA GLY A 295 9.31 -3.02 -9.51
C GLY A 295 10.60 -2.87 -10.31
N TRP A 296 10.74 -3.62 -11.41
CA TRP A 296 11.88 -3.45 -12.31
C TRP A 296 11.89 -2.10 -13.03
N ALA A 297 10.73 -1.63 -13.48
CA ALA A 297 10.62 -0.38 -14.24
C ALA A 297 11.01 0.83 -13.39
N ARG A 298 10.75 0.82 -12.09
CA ARG A 298 11.07 1.92 -11.20
C ARG A 298 12.55 2.31 -11.26
N GLU A 299 13.45 1.34 -11.33
CA GLU A 299 14.90 1.60 -11.43
C GLU A 299 15.40 1.64 -12.88
N ALA A 300 14.93 0.73 -13.73
CA ALA A 300 15.49 0.54 -15.07
C ALA A 300 14.81 1.38 -16.16
N ARG A 301 13.56 1.78 -15.95
CA ARG A 301 12.72 2.53 -16.89
C ARG A 301 11.74 3.42 -16.13
N PRO A 302 12.20 4.45 -15.38
CA PRO A 302 11.34 5.27 -14.54
C PRO A 302 10.14 5.88 -15.28
N GLU A 303 10.28 6.16 -16.57
CA GLU A 303 9.20 6.66 -17.44
C GLU A 303 8.06 5.65 -17.66
N GLU A 304 8.32 4.36 -17.48
CA GLU A 304 7.34 3.28 -17.61
C GLU A 304 6.73 2.89 -16.25
N PHE A 305 7.32 3.33 -15.14
CA PHE A 305 6.87 2.97 -13.80
C PHE A 305 5.42 3.38 -13.50
N PRO A 306 4.96 4.61 -13.84
CA PRO A 306 3.56 5.01 -13.66
C PRO A 306 2.56 4.06 -14.30
N LEU A 307 2.82 3.63 -15.54
CA LEU A 307 1.99 2.66 -16.24
C LEU A 307 2.06 1.29 -15.58
N GLY A 308 3.28 0.81 -15.26
CA GLY A 308 3.50 -0.49 -14.62
C GLY A 308 2.80 -0.60 -13.27
N ALA A 309 2.99 0.40 -12.40
CA ALA A 309 2.36 0.46 -11.07
C ALA A 309 0.83 0.52 -11.16
N SER A 310 0.29 1.32 -12.08
CA SER A 310 -1.16 1.42 -12.31
C SER A 310 -1.75 0.12 -12.83
N ALA A 311 -1.08 -0.56 -13.78
CA ALA A 311 -1.51 -1.84 -14.32
C ALA A 311 -1.47 -2.94 -13.24
N ALA A 312 -0.41 -3.01 -12.44
CA ALA A 312 -0.30 -3.93 -11.30
C ALA A 312 -1.42 -3.67 -10.29
N ARG A 313 -1.67 -2.40 -9.95
CA ARG A 313 -2.71 -1.97 -9.01
C ARG A 313 -4.12 -2.37 -9.46
N SER A 314 -4.44 -2.16 -10.74
CA SER A 314 -5.73 -2.53 -11.34
C SER A 314 -5.92 -4.05 -11.34
N ALA A 315 -4.92 -4.80 -11.83
CA ALA A 315 -4.98 -6.25 -11.93
C ALA A 315 -5.04 -6.93 -10.55
N ALA A 316 -4.18 -6.51 -9.61
CA ALA A 316 -4.13 -7.08 -8.26
C ALA A 316 -5.40 -6.81 -7.46
N GLY A 317 -5.98 -5.60 -7.57
CA GLY A 317 -7.24 -5.27 -6.91
C GLY A 317 -8.41 -6.10 -7.41
N ALA A 318 -8.50 -6.32 -8.73
CA ALA A 318 -9.50 -7.20 -9.34
C ALA A 318 -9.27 -8.68 -8.97
N ALA A 319 -8.00 -9.12 -8.91
CA ALA A 319 -7.64 -10.48 -8.51
C ALA A 319 -8.02 -10.74 -7.06
N LEU A 320 -7.76 -9.81 -6.13
CA LEU A 320 -8.08 -9.98 -4.72
C LEU A 320 -9.58 -10.01 -4.45
N ASP A 321 -10.38 -9.13 -5.10
CA ASP A 321 -11.85 -9.18 -4.97
C ASP A 321 -12.39 -10.54 -5.43
N PHE A 322 -11.91 -11.04 -6.56
CA PHE A 322 -12.31 -12.34 -7.08
C PHE A 322 -11.88 -13.49 -6.15
N ALA A 323 -10.62 -13.52 -5.73
CA ALA A 323 -10.06 -14.59 -4.89
C ALA A 323 -10.73 -14.67 -3.51
N ALA A 324 -11.00 -13.52 -2.88
CA ALA A 324 -11.67 -13.48 -1.59
C ALA A 324 -13.13 -14.01 -1.66
N ARG A 325 -13.84 -13.71 -2.75
CA ARG A 325 -15.17 -14.26 -3.00
C ARG A 325 -15.11 -15.76 -3.30
N ALA A 326 -14.18 -16.20 -4.12
CA ALA A 326 -13.95 -17.63 -4.41
C ALA A 326 -13.62 -18.40 -3.13
N MET A 327 -12.79 -17.83 -2.25
CA MET A 327 -12.49 -18.43 -0.94
C MET A 327 -13.75 -18.63 -0.09
N ILE A 328 -14.63 -17.61 0.00
CA ILE A 328 -15.91 -17.74 0.71
C ILE A 328 -16.77 -18.85 0.07
N ASN A 329 -16.89 -18.87 -1.26
CA ASN A 329 -17.69 -19.84 -2.00
C ASN A 329 -17.18 -21.28 -1.78
N VAL A 330 -15.88 -21.51 -1.89
CA VAL A 330 -15.25 -22.83 -1.73
C VAL A 330 -15.45 -23.38 -0.32
N HIS A 331 -15.33 -22.52 0.70
CA HIS A 331 -15.55 -22.93 2.11
C HIS A 331 -17.04 -23.04 2.46
N GLY A 332 -17.94 -22.44 1.66
CA GLY A 332 -19.38 -22.49 1.89
C GLY A 332 -19.79 -21.78 3.19
N GLY A 333 -20.70 -22.37 3.96
CA GLY A 333 -21.24 -21.74 5.16
C GLY A 333 -20.18 -21.25 6.15
N ILE A 334 -19.14 -22.05 6.40
CA ILE A 334 -18.07 -21.66 7.32
C ILE A 334 -17.26 -20.46 6.81
N GLY A 335 -17.08 -20.36 5.49
CA GLY A 335 -16.36 -19.25 4.85
C GLY A 335 -17.04 -17.88 5.04
N ALA A 336 -18.31 -17.86 5.45
CA ALA A 336 -19.05 -16.62 5.75
C ALA A 336 -19.11 -16.31 7.25
N THR A 337 -18.55 -17.15 8.11
CA THR A 337 -18.57 -16.98 9.57
C THR A 337 -17.30 -16.33 10.11
N TRP A 338 -17.37 -15.79 11.33
CA TRP A 338 -16.24 -15.23 12.06
C TRP A 338 -15.20 -16.26 12.50
N GLU A 339 -15.53 -17.53 12.45
CA GLU A 339 -14.64 -18.64 12.79
C GLU A 339 -13.60 -18.91 11.70
N HIS A 340 -13.84 -18.40 10.49
CA HIS A 340 -12.96 -18.54 9.33
C HIS A 340 -12.30 -17.24 8.94
N ASP A 341 -11.14 -17.31 8.26
CA ASP A 341 -10.36 -16.13 7.86
C ASP A 341 -10.89 -15.43 6.59
N ALA A 342 -11.69 -16.13 5.76
CA ALA A 342 -12.18 -15.60 4.49
C ALA A 342 -12.88 -14.22 4.59
N PRO A 343 -13.70 -13.91 5.62
CA PRO A 343 -14.27 -12.59 5.79
C PRO A 343 -13.23 -11.47 5.98
N LEU A 344 -12.07 -11.75 6.59
CA LEU A 344 -11.00 -10.79 6.77
C LEU A 344 -10.34 -10.44 5.43
N PHE A 345 -10.03 -11.45 4.61
CA PHE A 345 -9.51 -11.24 3.25
C PHE A 345 -10.50 -10.49 2.36
N PHE A 346 -11.80 -10.81 2.46
CA PHE A 346 -12.83 -10.08 1.73
C PHE A 346 -12.91 -8.61 2.15
N ARG A 347 -12.82 -8.30 3.44
CA ARG A 347 -12.82 -6.93 3.96
C ARG A 347 -11.57 -6.17 3.50
N ARG A 348 -10.39 -6.79 3.57
CA ARG A 348 -9.15 -6.23 3.02
C ARG A 348 -9.30 -5.92 1.52
N ALA A 349 -9.89 -6.81 0.72
CA ALA A 349 -10.16 -6.59 -0.69
C ALA A 349 -11.04 -5.34 -0.91
N GLN A 350 -12.13 -5.21 -0.13
CA GLN A 350 -13.06 -4.09 -0.28
C GLN A 350 -12.45 -2.75 0.14
N LEU A 351 -11.55 -2.72 1.11
CA LEU A 351 -10.85 -1.51 1.50
C LEU A 351 -9.72 -1.16 0.51
N SER A 352 -8.83 -2.12 0.23
CA SER A 352 -7.66 -1.90 -0.63
C SER A 352 -8.04 -1.35 -2.00
N ARG A 353 -9.14 -1.82 -2.60
CA ARG A 353 -9.61 -1.34 -3.91
C ARG A 353 -10.05 0.14 -3.93
N ARG A 354 -10.16 0.79 -2.76
CA ARG A 354 -10.64 2.19 -2.62
C ARG A 354 -9.54 3.16 -2.18
N LEU A 355 -8.45 2.66 -1.59
CA LEU A 355 -7.36 3.52 -1.13
C LEU A 355 -6.63 4.17 -2.31
N LEU A 356 -6.11 5.37 -2.09
CA LEU A 356 -5.25 6.09 -3.05
C LEU A 356 -5.88 6.18 -4.46
N GLY A 357 -7.08 6.72 -4.58
CA GLY A 357 -7.83 6.81 -5.84
C GLY A 357 -8.49 5.50 -6.28
N GLY A 358 -8.02 4.37 -5.78
CA GLY A 358 -8.61 3.06 -6.02
C GLY A 358 -8.19 2.40 -7.34
N THR A 359 -8.80 1.24 -7.59
CA THR A 359 -8.52 0.46 -8.82
C THR A 359 -9.11 1.11 -10.06
N HIS A 360 -10.16 1.92 -9.93
CA HIS A 360 -10.78 2.61 -11.06
C HIS A 360 -9.83 3.66 -11.63
N ASP A 361 -9.30 4.50 -10.79
CA ASP A 361 -8.32 5.53 -11.11
C ASP A 361 -7.07 4.93 -11.78
N ALA A 362 -6.57 3.83 -11.22
CA ALA A 362 -5.45 3.10 -11.81
C ALA A 362 -5.77 2.53 -13.21
N THR A 363 -7.01 2.08 -13.44
CA THR A 363 -7.44 1.57 -14.75
C THR A 363 -7.56 2.69 -15.78
N ASP A 364 -8.09 3.84 -15.38
CA ASP A 364 -8.20 5.03 -16.24
C ASP A 364 -6.80 5.49 -16.65
N ARG A 365 -5.84 5.49 -15.72
CA ARG A 365 -4.46 5.83 -16.02
C ARG A 365 -3.82 4.87 -17.03
N VAL A 366 -4.06 3.57 -16.92
CA VAL A 366 -3.59 2.60 -17.92
C VAL A 366 -4.17 2.91 -19.30
N ALA A 367 -5.45 3.24 -19.38
CA ALA A 367 -6.10 3.60 -20.63
C ALA A 367 -5.49 4.88 -21.23
N GLU A 368 -5.31 5.93 -20.44
CA GLU A 368 -4.69 7.20 -20.86
C GLU A 368 -3.29 6.99 -21.42
N CYS A 369 -2.41 6.30 -20.68
CA CYS A 369 -1.04 6.01 -21.14
C CYS A 369 -1.03 5.20 -22.43
N THR A 370 -1.93 4.22 -22.58
CA THR A 370 -2.03 3.39 -23.77
C THR A 370 -2.53 4.20 -24.97
N MET A 371 -3.51 5.07 -24.78
CA MET A 371 -4.04 5.93 -25.85
C MET A 371 -3.00 6.98 -26.28
N ALA A 372 -2.26 7.58 -25.36
CA ALA A 372 -1.21 8.53 -25.65
C ALA A 372 -0.10 7.90 -26.53
N SER A 373 0.31 6.66 -26.21
CA SER A 373 1.32 5.94 -26.99
C SER A 373 0.86 5.57 -28.40
N THR A 374 -0.44 5.29 -28.59
CA THR A 374 -1.00 4.99 -29.93
C THR A 374 -1.26 6.24 -30.75
N GLY A 375 -1.62 7.37 -30.13
CA GLY A 375 -1.80 8.66 -30.81
C GLY A 375 -0.49 9.32 -31.26
N ALA A 376 0.63 9.03 -30.59
CA ALA A 376 1.95 9.49 -31.00
C ALA A 376 2.56 8.68 -32.17
N ALA A 377 1.98 7.53 -32.49
CA ALA A 377 2.41 6.65 -33.59
C ALA A 377 1.61 6.87 -34.91
N ALA A 378 0.62 7.77 -34.90
CA ALA A 378 -0.21 8.14 -36.07
C ALA A 378 0.16 9.56 -36.55
#